data_4c3a51deefb07c69bee66d142abb2455
#
_entry.id   4c3a51deefb07c69bee66d142abb2455
#
_cell.length_a   1.000
_cell.length_b   1.000
_cell.length_c   1.000
_cell.angle_alpha   90.00
_cell.angle_beta   90.00
_cell.angle_gamma   90.00
#
_symmetry.space_group_name_H-M   'P 1'
#
loop_
_entity.id
_entity.type
_entity.pdbx_description
1 polymer ?
#
loop_
_entity_poly.entity_id
_entity_poly.type
_entity_poly.pdbx_seq_one_letter_code
_entity_poly.pdbx_strand_id
1 'polypeptide(L)'
;MCIRDRFRYLAEKVCGSTKISYNGVEIDLGKPFARLTMNDAIKKYTGIDFDQVPDDAAAKKLADEHHIAYEERHKKGDIINLFFEEYCEKELIQPTFIMDHPIEISPLTKKKPSDPTKVERFELFCNTWEMCNAYSELNDPIDQRERFAAQDANAAAGDDEAEHTDEDFLNALEIGMPPTGGIGYGIDRLVMLLTDSQAIRDVLLFPTMKSLDKKDQ
;
A
#
# COMPACT_ATOMS: atom_id res chain seq x y z
N MET A 1 -12.98 7.52 14.87
CA MET A 1 -12.22 8.72 14.48
C MET A 1 -11.66 8.50 13.09
N CYS A 2 -11.95 9.39 12.17
CA CYS A 2 -11.49 9.24 10.78
C CYS A 2 -9.97 9.43 10.70
N ILE A 3 -9.29 8.66 9.85
CA ILE A 3 -7.84 8.76 9.61
C ILE A 3 -7.45 10.19 9.26
N ARG A 4 -8.19 10.81 8.34
CA ARG A 4 -8.04 12.21 7.97
C ARG A 4 -8.07 13.16 9.18
N ASP A 5 -8.99 12.95 10.12
CA ASP A 5 -9.13 13.80 11.28
C ASP A 5 -7.96 13.63 12.25
N ARG A 6 -7.34 12.43 12.29
CA ARG A 6 -6.12 12.19 13.07
C ARG A 6 -4.94 13.00 12.52
N PHE A 7 -4.73 12.96 11.19
CA PHE A 7 -3.66 13.73 10.55
C PHE A 7 -3.85 15.24 10.78
N ARG A 8 -5.07 15.76 10.60
CA ARG A 8 -5.41 17.15 10.87
C ARG A 8 -5.16 17.55 12.32
N TYR A 9 -5.67 16.74 13.25
CA TYR A 9 -5.51 17.00 14.67
C TYR A 9 -4.03 17.06 15.07
N LEU A 10 -3.21 16.13 14.58
CA LEU A 10 -1.78 16.11 14.88
C LEU A 10 -1.06 17.32 14.28
N ALA A 11 -1.35 17.69 13.04
CA ALA A 11 -0.78 18.87 12.40
C ALA A 11 -1.14 20.15 13.17
N GLU A 12 -2.41 20.31 13.58
CA GLU A 12 -2.84 21.46 14.39
C GLU A 12 -2.16 21.49 15.75
N LYS A 13 -2.01 20.33 16.42
CA LYS A 13 -1.42 20.26 17.77
C LYS A 13 0.09 20.43 17.77
N VAL A 14 0.79 19.89 16.76
CA VAL A 14 2.26 19.90 16.69
C VAL A 14 2.76 21.14 15.96
N CYS A 15 2.17 21.46 14.80
CA CYS A 15 2.63 22.54 13.93
C CYS A 15 1.82 23.84 14.08
N GLY A 16 0.71 23.81 14.80
CA GLY A 16 -0.20 24.97 14.94
C GLY A 16 -1.01 25.29 13.67
N SER A 17 -0.95 24.45 12.66
CA SER A 17 -1.59 24.64 11.34
C SER A 17 -1.87 23.31 10.67
N THR A 18 -2.94 23.24 9.85
CA THR A 18 -3.18 22.13 8.94
C THR A 18 -2.37 22.23 7.64
N LYS A 19 -1.81 23.39 7.36
CA LYS A 19 -0.84 23.58 6.27
C LYS A 19 0.55 23.41 6.82
N ILE A 20 1.25 22.43 6.31
CA ILE A 20 2.62 22.10 6.69
C ILE A 20 3.53 22.23 5.47
N SER A 21 4.82 22.34 5.70
CA SER A 21 5.82 22.30 4.64
C SER A 21 6.77 21.14 4.89
N TYR A 22 7.05 20.36 3.86
CA TYR A 22 8.07 19.34 3.89
C TYR A 22 9.02 19.54 2.70
N ASN A 23 10.30 19.74 2.98
CA ASN A 23 11.35 20.03 1.98
C ASN A 23 10.92 21.14 1.00
N GLY A 24 10.28 22.19 1.52
CA GLY A 24 9.79 23.33 0.72
C GLY A 24 8.48 23.10 -0.05
N VAL A 25 7.90 21.92 0.04
CA VAL A 25 6.61 21.58 -0.59
C VAL A 25 5.47 21.79 0.42
N GLU A 26 4.48 22.63 0.06
CA GLU A 26 3.29 22.83 0.89
C GLU A 26 2.34 21.64 0.78
N ILE A 27 1.92 21.10 1.93
CA ILE A 27 0.94 20.05 2.08
C ILE A 27 -0.22 20.58 2.92
N ASP A 28 -1.44 20.51 2.37
CA ASP A 28 -2.64 21.01 3.03
C ASP A 28 -3.51 19.86 3.58
N LEU A 29 -3.30 19.52 4.85
CA LEU A 29 -4.09 18.53 5.57
C LEU A 29 -5.49 19.03 5.95
N GLY A 30 -5.78 20.31 5.77
CA GLY A 30 -7.08 20.94 6.04
C GLY A 30 -8.12 20.68 4.95
N LYS A 31 -7.69 20.46 3.70
CA LYS A 31 -8.59 20.17 2.59
C LYS A 31 -9.16 18.74 2.65
N PRO A 32 -10.27 18.45 1.94
CA PRO A 32 -10.70 17.08 1.71
C PRO A 32 -9.58 16.27 1.03
N PHE A 33 -9.25 15.12 1.58
CA PHE A 33 -8.30 14.21 0.94
C PHE A 33 -8.94 13.62 -0.32
N ALA A 34 -8.18 13.57 -1.40
CA ALA A 34 -8.64 12.95 -2.64
C ALA A 34 -8.89 11.44 -2.43
N ARG A 35 -9.77 10.87 -3.25
CA ARG A 35 -10.05 9.43 -3.28
C ARG A 35 -10.06 8.99 -4.72
N LEU A 36 -9.19 8.05 -5.03
CA LEU A 36 -9.09 7.43 -6.35
C LEU A 36 -9.06 5.91 -6.18
N THR A 37 -9.65 5.18 -7.09
CA THR A 37 -9.30 3.77 -7.23
C THR A 37 -7.90 3.65 -7.83
N MET A 38 -7.22 2.54 -7.65
CA MET A 38 -5.91 2.31 -8.26
C MET A 38 -6.00 2.44 -9.79
N ASN A 39 -7.07 1.88 -10.42
CA ASN A 39 -7.30 2.04 -11.85
C ASN A 39 -7.56 3.49 -12.27
N ASP A 40 -8.35 4.26 -11.50
CA ASP A 40 -8.58 5.68 -11.80
C ASP A 40 -7.30 6.51 -11.70
N ALA A 41 -6.41 6.18 -10.75
CA ALA A 41 -5.11 6.82 -10.63
C ALA A 41 -4.26 6.53 -11.88
N ILE A 42 -4.14 5.27 -12.30
CA ILE A 42 -3.40 4.89 -13.49
C ILE A 42 -3.99 5.57 -14.72
N LYS A 43 -5.30 5.51 -14.89
CA LYS A 43 -6.01 6.14 -16.01
C LYS A 43 -5.76 7.66 -16.08
N LYS A 44 -5.72 8.31 -14.91
CA LYS A 44 -5.45 9.76 -14.83
C LYS A 44 -4.06 10.13 -15.34
N TYR A 45 -3.04 9.34 -15.03
CA TYR A 45 -1.65 9.69 -15.35
C TYR A 45 -1.13 9.06 -16.63
N THR A 46 -1.71 7.95 -17.10
CA THR A 46 -1.27 7.24 -18.30
C THR A 46 -2.28 7.24 -19.44
N GLY A 47 -3.57 7.48 -19.14
CA GLY A 47 -4.67 7.29 -20.06
C GLY A 47 -5.15 5.83 -20.19
N ILE A 48 -4.45 4.86 -19.58
CA ILE A 48 -4.76 3.43 -19.65
C ILE A 48 -5.87 3.09 -18.65
N ASP A 49 -6.89 2.38 -19.14
CA ASP A 49 -7.99 1.86 -18.33
C ASP A 49 -7.88 0.35 -18.21
N PHE A 50 -7.37 -0.13 -17.06
CA PHE A 50 -7.19 -1.55 -16.80
C PHE A 50 -8.50 -2.33 -16.64
N ASP A 51 -9.64 -1.66 -16.41
CA ASP A 51 -10.94 -2.32 -16.44
C ASP A 51 -11.32 -2.77 -17.88
N GLN A 52 -10.68 -2.20 -18.92
CA GLN A 52 -10.82 -2.62 -20.31
C GLN A 52 -9.78 -3.66 -20.77
N VAL A 53 -8.80 -3.97 -19.94
CA VAL A 53 -7.76 -4.97 -20.23
C VAL A 53 -8.30 -6.35 -19.88
N PRO A 54 -8.43 -7.29 -20.83
CA PRO A 54 -9.22 -8.51 -20.62
C PRO A 54 -8.53 -9.56 -19.74
N ASP A 55 -7.21 -9.71 -19.82
CA ASP A 55 -6.47 -10.81 -19.23
C ASP A 55 -4.99 -10.47 -18.92
N ASP A 56 -4.27 -11.44 -18.34
CA ASP A 56 -2.85 -11.33 -17.99
C ASP A 56 -1.96 -11.06 -19.22
N ALA A 57 -2.26 -11.70 -20.35
CA ALA A 57 -1.45 -11.55 -21.56
C ALA A 57 -1.56 -10.12 -22.11
N ALA A 58 -2.76 -9.56 -22.10
CA ALA A 58 -3.00 -8.17 -22.53
C ALA A 58 -2.33 -7.17 -21.55
N ALA A 59 -2.34 -7.46 -20.23
CA ALA A 59 -1.68 -6.64 -19.25
C ALA A 59 -0.15 -6.66 -19.42
N LYS A 60 0.44 -7.84 -19.60
CA LYS A 60 1.88 -8.01 -19.88
C LYS A 60 2.31 -7.30 -21.17
N LYS A 61 1.49 -7.37 -22.21
CA LYS A 61 1.74 -6.64 -23.46
C LYS A 61 1.79 -5.12 -23.24
N LEU A 62 0.89 -4.58 -22.40
CA LEU A 62 0.96 -3.16 -22.02
C LEU A 62 2.23 -2.83 -21.24
N ALA A 63 2.67 -3.72 -20.34
CA ALA A 63 3.93 -3.55 -19.63
C ALA A 63 5.12 -3.50 -20.60
N ASP A 64 5.17 -4.39 -21.60
CA ASP A 64 6.18 -4.37 -22.66
C ASP A 64 6.16 -3.05 -23.45
N GLU A 65 4.99 -2.59 -23.88
CA GLU A 65 4.81 -1.34 -24.61
C GLU A 65 5.27 -0.09 -23.80
N HIS A 66 5.15 -0.18 -22.47
CA HIS A 66 5.55 0.88 -21.54
C HIS A 66 6.94 0.67 -20.91
N HIS A 67 7.66 -0.37 -21.32
CA HIS A 67 9.00 -0.71 -20.80
C HIS A 67 9.03 -0.96 -19.28
N ILE A 68 7.94 -1.47 -18.72
CA ILE A 68 7.84 -1.89 -17.32
C ILE A 68 8.33 -3.33 -17.22
N ALA A 69 9.37 -3.54 -16.40
CA ALA A 69 9.87 -4.90 -16.12
C ALA A 69 8.87 -5.69 -15.26
N TYR A 70 8.64 -6.94 -15.61
CA TYR A 70 7.79 -7.85 -14.85
C TYR A 70 8.37 -9.27 -14.89
N GLU A 71 7.87 -10.14 -14.01
CA GLU A 71 8.23 -11.55 -13.97
C GLU A 71 7.16 -12.41 -14.64
N GLU A 72 7.56 -13.61 -15.11
CA GLU A 72 6.64 -14.51 -15.84
C GLU A 72 5.44 -14.92 -14.97
N ARG A 73 5.61 -15.04 -13.65
CA ARG A 73 4.56 -15.36 -12.67
C ARG A 73 3.52 -14.25 -12.49
N HIS A 74 3.84 -13.02 -12.84
CA HIS A 74 2.94 -11.88 -12.63
C HIS A 74 1.63 -12.04 -13.41
N LYS A 75 0.55 -11.75 -12.75
CA LYS A 75 -0.81 -11.68 -13.27
C LYS A 75 -1.21 -10.24 -13.54
N LYS A 76 -2.41 -10.03 -14.03
CA LYS A 76 -2.94 -8.68 -14.33
C LYS A 76 -2.89 -7.75 -13.12
N GLY A 77 -3.22 -8.24 -11.91
CA GLY A 77 -3.18 -7.45 -10.69
C GLY A 77 -1.78 -6.97 -10.32
N ASP A 78 -0.77 -7.84 -10.50
CA ASP A 78 0.64 -7.45 -10.29
C ASP A 78 1.07 -6.37 -11.28
N ILE A 79 0.69 -6.52 -12.56
CA ILE A 79 0.98 -5.51 -13.60
C ILE A 79 0.29 -4.17 -13.28
N ILE A 80 -0.94 -4.17 -12.79
CA ILE A 80 -1.63 -2.96 -12.33
C ILE A 80 -0.80 -2.26 -11.25
N ASN A 81 -0.28 -3.02 -10.28
CA ASN A 81 0.56 -2.46 -9.22
C ASN A 81 1.85 -1.83 -9.77
N LEU A 82 2.55 -2.53 -10.68
CA LEU A 82 3.75 -1.98 -11.32
C LEU A 82 3.47 -0.67 -12.08
N PHE A 83 2.34 -0.57 -12.76
CA PHE A 83 1.93 0.68 -13.40
C PHE A 83 1.63 1.79 -12.40
N PHE A 84 1.01 1.45 -11.28
CA PHE A 84 0.74 2.40 -10.22
C PHE A 84 2.04 2.94 -9.59
N GLU A 85 2.97 2.07 -9.25
CA GLU A 85 4.28 2.45 -8.69
C GLU A 85 5.05 3.35 -9.67
N GLU A 86 5.13 2.97 -10.94
CA GLU A 86 5.92 3.73 -11.93
C GLU A 86 5.32 5.10 -12.25
N TYR A 87 4.00 5.20 -12.40
CA TYR A 87 3.38 6.41 -12.93
C TYR A 87 2.59 7.25 -11.93
N CYS A 88 2.14 6.66 -10.81
CA CYS A 88 1.20 7.33 -9.93
C CYS A 88 1.82 7.78 -8.61
N GLU A 89 2.61 6.96 -7.93
CA GLU A 89 3.11 7.26 -6.58
C GLU A 89 3.83 8.61 -6.51
N LYS A 90 4.70 8.89 -7.45
CA LYS A 90 5.48 10.13 -7.53
C LYS A 90 4.64 11.40 -7.70
N GLU A 91 3.38 11.25 -8.11
CA GLU A 91 2.44 12.35 -8.32
C GLU A 91 1.54 12.61 -7.10
N LEU A 92 1.59 11.73 -6.09
CA LEU A 92 0.73 11.78 -4.91
C LEU A 92 1.32 12.67 -3.80
N ILE A 93 1.48 13.95 -4.09
CA ILE A 93 2.03 14.94 -3.15
C ILE A 93 1.00 15.31 -2.09
N GLN A 94 -0.23 15.66 -2.49
CA GLN A 94 -1.30 16.00 -1.57
C GLN A 94 -2.00 14.73 -1.05
N PRO A 95 -2.55 14.76 0.17
CA PRO A 95 -3.17 13.57 0.76
C PRO A 95 -4.22 12.94 -0.14
N THR A 96 -3.97 11.70 -0.54
CA THR A 96 -4.83 10.95 -1.48
C THR A 96 -5.00 9.51 -1.00
N PHE A 97 -6.25 9.07 -0.87
CA PHE A 97 -6.57 7.67 -0.66
C PHE A 97 -6.59 6.94 -2.00
N ILE A 98 -5.81 5.86 -2.08
CA ILE A 98 -5.85 4.89 -3.18
C ILE A 98 -6.64 3.67 -2.70
N MET A 99 -7.66 3.29 -3.46
CA MET A 99 -8.63 2.25 -3.08
C MET A 99 -8.71 1.17 -4.15
N ASP A 100 -9.43 0.10 -3.83
CA ASP A 100 -9.76 -0.97 -4.78
C ASP A 100 -8.51 -1.63 -5.39
N HIS A 101 -7.58 -2.03 -4.50
CA HIS A 101 -6.39 -2.76 -4.89
C HIS A 101 -6.73 -4.13 -5.49
N PRO A 102 -5.91 -4.63 -6.43
CA PRO A 102 -6.04 -5.98 -6.96
C PRO A 102 -5.91 -7.06 -5.88
N ILE A 103 -6.62 -8.16 -6.09
CA ILE A 103 -6.63 -9.30 -5.19
C ILE A 103 -5.25 -9.98 -5.10
N GLU A 104 -4.49 -9.99 -6.19
CA GLU A 104 -3.19 -10.65 -6.30
C GLU A 104 -2.17 -10.08 -5.30
N ILE A 105 -2.20 -8.78 -5.06
CA ILE A 105 -1.27 -8.07 -4.17
C ILE A 105 -1.82 -7.88 -2.75
N SER A 106 -2.88 -8.60 -2.37
CA SER A 106 -3.59 -8.35 -1.10
C SER A 106 -4.04 -9.67 -0.44
N PRO A 107 -3.10 -10.54 -0.02
CA PRO A 107 -3.42 -11.92 0.39
C PRO A 107 -4.25 -12.05 1.68
N LEU A 108 -4.26 -11.02 2.55
CA LEU A 108 -4.95 -11.03 3.85
C LEU A 108 -6.22 -10.18 3.87
N THR A 109 -6.66 -9.70 2.71
CA THR A 109 -7.74 -8.72 2.61
C THR A 109 -9.00 -9.33 2.02
N LYS A 110 -10.14 -8.93 2.57
CA LYS A 110 -11.46 -9.36 2.12
C LYS A 110 -11.77 -8.87 0.71
N LYS A 111 -12.30 -9.77 -0.14
CA LYS A 111 -12.78 -9.42 -1.49
C LYS A 111 -13.88 -8.37 -1.43
N LYS A 112 -13.89 -7.47 -2.38
CA LYS A 112 -14.97 -6.52 -2.56
C LYS A 112 -16.22 -7.25 -3.09
N PRO A 113 -17.40 -7.17 -2.43
CA PRO A 113 -18.58 -7.92 -2.85
C PRO A 113 -19.07 -7.58 -4.26
N SER A 114 -18.85 -6.34 -4.70
CA SER A 114 -19.27 -5.86 -6.03
C SER A 114 -18.31 -6.25 -7.16
N ASP A 115 -17.05 -6.56 -6.84
CA ASP A 115 -16.02 -6.94 -7.79
C ASP A 115 -14.95 -7.80 -7.09
N PRO A 116 -15.06 -9.14 -7.13
CA PRO A 116 -14.14 -10.04 -6.44
C PRO A 116 -12.69 -10.03 -6.94
N THR A 117 -12.40 -9.35 -8.05
CA THR A 117 -11.01 -9.14 -8.51
C THR A 117 -10.30 -8.03 -7.75
N LYS A 118 -11.04 -7.28 -6.95
CA LYS A 118 -10.58 -6.19 -6.09
C LYS A 118 -10.86 -6.51 -4.62
N VAL A 119 -10.14 -5.84 -3.72
CA VAL A 119 -10.27 -6.03 -2.28
C VAL A 119 -10.71 -4.76 -1.57
N GLU A 120 -11.29 -4.91 -0.37
CA GLU A 120 -11.68 -3.81 0.52
C GLU A 120 -10.45 -3.23 1.24
N ARG A 121 -9.53 -2.61 0.48
CA ARG A 121 -8.27 -2.02 0.94
C ARG A 121 -8.17 -0.58 0.47
N PHE A 122 -7.56 0.24 1.29
CA PHE A 122 -7.07 1.54 0.87
C PHE A 122 -5.72 1.85 1.49
N GLU A 123 -4.94 2.64 0.78
CA GLU A 123 -3.72 3.26 1.27
C GLU A 123 -3.86 4.78 1.22
N LEU A 124 -3.31 5.47 2.21
CA LEU A 124 -3.19 6.91 2.19
C LEU A 124 -1.78 7.29 1.77
N PHE A 125 -1.68 7.96 0.64
CA PHE A 125 -0.44 8.58 0.18
C PHE A 125 -0.41 10.06 0.53
N CYS A 126 0.76 10.55 0.90
CA CYS A 126 1.07 11.96 1.09
C CYS A 126 2.57 12.17 0.90
N ASN A 127 2.96 13.20 0.17
CA ASN A 127 4.38 13.44 -0.16
C ASN A 127 5.06 12.25 -0.84
N THR A 128 4.36 11.60 -1.76
CA THR A 128 4.77 10.36 -2.44
C THR A 128 4.94 9.12 -1.54
N TRP A 129 4.63 9.22 -0.25
CA TRP A 129 4.80 8.14 0.71
C TRP A 129 3.47 7.52 1.08
N GLU A 130 3.43 6.22 1.18
CA GLU A 130 2.38 5.50 1.90
C GLU A 130 2.46 5.88 3.39
N MET A 131 1.43 6.57 3.88
CA MET A 131 1.31 7.04 5.26
C MET A 131 0.52 6.07 6.13
N CYS A 132 -0.43 5.37 5.56
CA CYS A 132 -1.13 4.27 6.21
C CYS A 132 -1.74 3.32 5.18
N ASN A 133 -1.95 2.07 5.63
CA ASN A 133 -2.57 0.99 4.90
C ASN A 133 -3.67 0.39 5.77
N ALA A 134 -4.86 0.21 5.22
CA ALA A 134 -6.00 -0.30 5.97
C ALA A 134 -6.93 -1.12 5.09
N TYR A 135 -7.51 -2.17 5.67
CA TYR A 135 -8.41 -3.05 4.95
C TYR A 135 -9.40 -3.77 5.88
N SER A 136 -10.45 -4.32 5.27
CA SER A 136 -11.29 -5.31 5.91
C SER A 136 -10.53 -6.62 5.98
N GLU A 137 -10.31 -7.12 7.19
CA GLU A 137 -9.59 -8.38 7.41
C GLU A 137 -10.32 -9.54 6.75
N LEU A 138 -9.59 -10.40 6.05
CA LEU A 138 -10.14 -11.64 5.53
C LEU A 138 -10.41 -12.61 6.68
N ASN A 139 -11.68 -12.83 6.97
CA ASN A 139 -12.14 -13.66 8.09
C ASN A 139 -12.82 -14.96 7.66
N ASP A 140 -12.71 -15.33 6.38
CA ASP A 140 -13.15 -16.62 5.85
C ASP A 140 -11.94 -17.56 5.73
N PRO A 141 -11.87 -18.65 6.55
CA PRO A 141 -10.71 -19.54 6.54
C PRO A 141 -10.56 -20.31 5.20
N ILE A 142 -11.66 -20.52 4.46
CA ILE A 142 -11.59 -21.21 3.16
C ILE A 142 -10.94 -20.30 2.13
N ASP A 143 -11.41 -19.06 2.01
CA ASP A 143 -10.79 -18.05 1.11
C ASP A 143 -9.32 -17.80 1.52
N GLN A 144 -9.02 -17.69 2.81
CA GLN A 144 -7.66 -17.47 3.29
C GLN A 144 -6.73 -18.64 2.91
N ARG A 145 -7.19 -19.88 3.01
CA ARG A 145 -6.40 -21.04 2.59
C ARG A 145 -6.10 -21.03 1.08
N GLU A 146 -7.06 -20.59 0.25
CA GLU A 146 -6.85 -20.42 -1.19
C GLU A 146 -5.81 -19.32 -1.48
N ARG A 147 -5.83 -18.22 -0.70
CA ARG A 147 -4.86 -17.13 -0.85
C ARG A 147 -3.45 -17.59 -0.49
N PHE A 148 -3.29 -18.31 0.63
CA PHE A 148 -2.00 -18.87 1.03
C PHE A 148 -1.48 -19.88 0.01
N ALA A 149 -2.32 -20.74 -0.53
CA ALA A 149 -1.91 -21.65 -1.60
C ALA A 149 -1.40 -20.91 -2.85
N ALA A 150 -2.00 -19.77 -3.19
CA ALA A 150 -1.50 -18.91 -4.27
C ALA A 150 -0.15 -18.26 -3.92
N GLN A 151 0.05 -17.84 -2.68
CA GLN A 151 1.34 -17.31 -2.21
C GLN A 151 2.43 -18.38 -2.20
N ASP A 152 2.14 -19.61 -1.74
CA ASP A 152 3.08 -20.74 -1.81
C ASP A 152 3.47 -21.05 -3.25
N ALA A 153 2.54 -20.95 -4.21
CA ALA A 153 2.84 -21.12 -5.62
C ALA A 153 3.76 -20.00 -6.16
N ASN A 154 3.56 -18.76 -5.73
CA ASN A 154 4.43 -17.65 -6.07
C ASN A 154 5.83 -17.81 -5.46
N ALA A 155 5.93 -18.23 -4.19
CA ALA A 155 7.20 -18.56 -3.54
C ALA A 155 7.97 -19.65 -4.31
N ALA A 156 7.27 -20.72 -4.72
CA ALA A 156 7.84 -21.80 -5.54
C ALA A 156 8.30 -21.31 -6.93
N ALA A 157 7.73 -20.23 -7.43
CA ALA A 157 8.10 -19.57 -8.67
C ALA A 157 9.21 -18.51 -8.51
N GLY A 158 9.76 -18.35 -7.29
CA GLY A 158 10.90 -17.47 -7.02
C GLY A 158 10.54 -16.13 -6.39
N ASP A 159 9.35 -15.99 -5.83
CA ASP A 159 8.95 -14.80 -5.08
C ASP A 159 9.48 -14.87 -3.65
N ASP A 160 10.54 -14.12 -3.36
CA ASP A 160 11.16 -14.09 -2.02
C ASP A 160 10.30 -13.31 -1.00
N GLU A 161 9.30 -12.55 -1.45
CA GLU A 161 8.40 -11.78 -0.59
C GLU A 161 7.05 -12.48 -0.35
N ALA A 162 6.80 -13.61 -1.04
CA ALA A 162 5.55 -14.36 -0.86
C ALA A 162 5.44 -14.94 0.55
N GLU A 163 4.27 -14.79 1.15
CA GLU A 163 3.96 -15.35 2.46
C GLU A 163 3.72 -16.87 2.36
N HIS A 164 4.25 -17.61 3.31
CA HIS A 164 3.98 -19.03 3.43
C HIS A 164 2.68 -19.32 4.19
N THR A 165 2.06 -20.46 3.88
CA THR A 165 0.88 -20.93 4.61
C THR A 165 1.17 -21.03 6.10
N ASP A 166 0.35 -20.32 6.90
CA ASP A 166 0.36 -20.36 8.36
C ASP A 166 -0.86 -21.15 8.85
N GLU A 167 -0.64 -22.41 9.23
CA GLU A 167 -1.69 -23.29 9.72
C GLU A 167 -2.22 -22.84 11.10
N ASP A 168 -1.42 -22.22 11.95
CA ASP A 168 -1.88 -21.71 13.24
C ASP A 168 -2.81 -20.51 13.05
N PHE A 169 -2.52 -19.64 12.08
CA PHE A 169 -3.40 -18.55 11.69
C PHE A 169 -4.72 -19.07 11.11
N LEU A 170 -4.67 -20.06 10.23
CA LEU A 170 -5.88 -20.68 9.66
C LEU A 170 -6.75 -21.33 10.75
N ASN A 171 -6.14 -22.08 11.67
CA ASN A 171 -6.84 -22.66 12.81
C ASN A 171 -7.51 -21.58 13.69
N ALA A 172 -6.85 -20.46 13.90
CA ALA A 172 -7.42 -19.32 14.63
C ALA A 172 -8.62 -18.72 13.91
N LEU A 173 -8.60 -18.61 12.59
CA LEU A 173 -9.73 -18.16 11.77
C LEU A 173 -10.91 -19.14 11.84
N GLU A 174 -10.65 -20.46 11.86
CA GLU A 174 -11.68 -21.49 11.97
C GLU A 174 -12.40 -21.45 13.34
N ILE A 175 -11.68 -21.08 14.40
CA ILE A 175 -12.30 -20.85 15.72
C ILE A 175 -13.25 -19.66 15.68
N GLY A 176 -12.90 -18.64 14.91
CA GLY A 176 -13.75 -17.51 14.58
C GLY A 176 -13.06 -16.16 14.70
N MET A 177 -13.19 -15.36 13.65
CA MET A 177 -12.80 -13.95 13.62
C MET A 177 -14.05 -13.11 13.28
N PRO A 178 -14.46 -12.16 14.14
CA PRO A 178 -15.57 -11.28 13.83
C PRO A 178 -15.20 -10.35 12.66
N PRO A 179 -16.18 -9.71 12.00
CA PRO A 179 -15.91 -8.65 11.04
C PRO A 179 -15.00 -7.59 11.66
N THR A 180 -13.81 -7.42 11.10
CA THR A 180 -12.75 -6.60 11.66
C THR A 180 -12.14 -5.74 10.55
N GLY A 181 -11.78 -4.50 10.87
CA GLY A 181 -10.95 -3.65 10.03
C GLY A 181 -9.60 -3.43 10.71
N GLY A 182 -8.52 -3.64 9.96
CA GLY A 182 -7.16 -3.37 10.39
C GLY A 182 -6.61 -2.08 9.79
N ILE A 183 -5.63 -1.48 10.47
CA ILE A 183 -4.89 -0.32 9.96
C ILE A 183 -3.48 -0.29 10.49
N GLY A 184 -2.53 -0.10 9.58
CA GLY A 184 -1.15 0.26 9.88
C GLY A 184 -0.88 1.74 9.61
N TYR A 185 -0.26 2.43 10.57
CA TYR A 185 0.22 3.80 10.40
C TYR A 185 1.74 3.85 10.36
N GLY A 186 2.28 4.55 9.38
CA GLY A 186 3.71 4.91 9.36
C GLY A 186 3.99 6.06 10.32
N ILE A 187 4.12 5.76 11.62
CA ILE A 187 4.33 6.80 12.64
C ILE A 187 5.62 7.57 12.38
N ASP A 188 6.70 6.90 12.03
CA ASP A 188 7.99 7.55 11.73
C ASP A 188 7.86 8.47 10.51
N ARG A 189 7.18 8.02 9.44
CA ARG A 189 6.88 8.86 8.26
C ARG A 189 6.04 10.09 8.64
N LEU A 190 5.05 9.91 9.53
CA LEU A 190 4.23 11.02 10.00
C LEU A 190 5.04 12.03 10.81
N VAL A 191 5.93 11.56 11.69
CA VAL A 191 6.83 12.43 12.47
C VAL A 191 7.77 13.17 11.51
N MET A 192 8.39 12.48 10.54
CA MET A 192 9.22 13.12 9.52
C MET A 192 8.46 14.23 8.80
N LEU A 193 7.23 13.96 8.37
CA LEU A 193 6.39 14.93 7.64
C LEU A 193 6.06 16.17 8.49
N LEU A 194 5.72 15.99 9.78
CA LEU A 194 5.34 17.08 10.68
C LEU A 194 6.53 17.89 11.19
N THR A 195 7.73 17.34 11.19
CA THR A 195 8.95 17.98 11.72
C THR A 195 9.92 18.43 10.62
N ASP A 196 9.56 18.24 9.35
CA ASP A 196 10.43 18.48 8.19
C ASP A 196 11.77 17.72 8.27
N SER A 197 11.76 16.53 8.87
CA SER A 197 12.94 15.66 9.01
C SER A 197 13.09 14.78 7.78
N GLN A 198 14.25 14.82 7.11
CA GLN A 198 14.45 14.12 5.84
C GLN A 198 15.02 12.71 5.98
N ALA A 199 15.49 12.34 7.17
CA ALA A 199 16.03 11.01 7.43
C ALA A 199 15.27 10.34 8.59
N ILE A 200 14.85 9.10 8.37
CA ILE A 200 14.10 8.32 9.39
C ILE A 200 14.88 8.18 10.70
N ARG A 201 16.21 8.06 10.65
CA ARG A 201 17.06 7.98 11.86
C ARG A 201 16.97 9.22 12.77
N ASP A 202 16.56 10.37 12.22
CA ASP A 202 16.46 11.62 12.96
C ASP A 202 15.19 11.67 13.82
N VAL A 203 14.21 10.80 13.53
CA VAL A 203 12.95 10.67 14.25
C VAL A 203 12.85 9.40 15.10
N LEU A 204 13.75 8.45 14.93
CA LEU A 204 13.81 7.25 15.74
C LEU A 204 14.44 7.56 17.12
N LEU A 205 13.77 7.13 18.20
CA LEU A 205 14.29 7.32 19.56
C LEU A 205 15.58 6.52 19.82
N PHE A 206 15.69 5.33 19.24
CA PHE A 206 16.83 4.42 19.40
C PHE A 206 17.26 3.85 18.03
N PRO A 207 17.86 4.67 17.14
CA PRO A 207 18.29 4.20 15.84
C PRO A 207 19.42 3.17 15.96
N THR A 208 19.37 2.13 15.15
CA THR A 208 20.48 1.19 15.03
C THR A 208 21.67 1.90 14.38
N MET A 209 22.77 2.01 15.12
CA MET A 209 23.99 2.65 14.68
C MET A 209 25.05 1.60 14.32
N LYS A 210 25.88 1.91 13.33
CA LYS A 210 27.05 1.08 13.03
C LYS A 210 27.99 1.06 14.24
N SER A 211 28.44 -0.13 14.65
CA SER A 211 29.39 -0.24 15.78
C SER A 211 30.64 0.58 15.49
N LEU A 212 31.07 1.38 16.47
CA LEU A 212 32.31 2.14 16.41
C LEU A 212 33.57 1.26 16.62
N ASP A 213 33.39 0.01 17.08
CA ASP A 213 34.48 -0.89 17.48
C ASP A 213 35.02 -1.78 16.37
N LYS A 214 34.52 -1.69 15.13
CA LYS A 214 35.15 -2.33 13.98
C LYS A 214 36.19 -1.37 13.37
N LYS A 215 37.38 -1.33 13.97
CA LYS A 215 38.58 -0.97 13.24
C LYS A 215 38.75 -2.03 12.16
N ASP A 216 38.83 -1.61 10.92
CA ASP A 216 39.16 -2.44 9.77
C ASP A 216 40.42 -3.26 10.10
N GLN A 217 40.25 -4.60 10.18
CA GLN A 217 41.34 -5.56 10.07
C GLN A 217 41.31 -6.13 8.68
#